data_08a2f2df0936896c90c8db0af5c619a6
#
_entry.id   08a2f2df0936896c90c8db0af5c619a6
#
_cell.length_a   1.000
_cell.length_b   1.000
_cell.length_c   1.000
_cell.angle_alpha   90.00
_cell.angle_beta   90.00
_cell.angle_gamma   90.00
#
_symmetry.space_group_name_H-M   'P 1'
#
loop_
_entity.id
_entity.type
_entity.pdbx_description
1 polymer ?
#
loop_
_entity_poly.entity_id
_entity_poly.type
_entity_poly.pdbx_seq_one_letter_code
_entity_poly.pdbx_strand_id
1 'polypeptide(L)'
;MKLTIRKDIAGLRKAGIAEANRLVGAVRASFVTVIPAQDMVYLEKAGEARRFLVAYPTPADVPAEVDADPVLGFPFVLAEVGITAPTAWEVAVVYVTGAATFRAAGAALETVRLGTVAAIEVAETPAAIDAALASCAASLALVPVP
;
A
#
# COMPACT_ATOMS: atom_id res chain seq x y z
N MET A 1 -41.23 -34.41 -7.24
CA MET A 1 -39.74 -34.51 -7.35
C MET A 1 -39.14 -33.18 -6.93
N LYS A 2 -38.52 -33.08 -5.75
CA LYS A 2 -37.83 -31.87 -5.31
C LYS A 2 -36.42 -31.86 -5.94
N LEU A 3 -36.17 -30.97 -6.88
CA LEU A 3 -34.83 -30.73 -7.42
C LEU A 3 -34.02 -30.06 -6.31
N THR A 4 -33.14 -30.79 -5.65
CA THR A 4 -32.16 -30.21 -4.72
C THR A 4 -30.98 -29.74 -5.54
N ILE A 5 -30.97 -28.48 -5.95
CA ILE A 5 -29.79 -27.85 -6.54
C ILE A 5 -28.77 -27.66 -5.42
N ARG A 6 -27.78 -28.54 -5.33
CA ARG A 6 -26.61 -28.32 -4.48
C ARG A 6 -25.84 -27.17 -5.10
N LYS A 7 -25.85 -26.01 -4.43
CA LYS A 7 -24.98 -24.89 -4.82
C LYS A 7 -23.52 -25.34 -4.65
N ASP A 8 -22.69 -25.08 -5.65
CA ASP A 8 -21.26 -25.32 -5.61
C ASP A 8 -20.61 -24.28 -4.68
N ILE A 9 -20.55 -24.58 -3.40
CA ILE A 9 -19.94 -23.68 -2.40
C ILE A 9 -18.45 -23.48 -2.66
N ALA A 10 -17.74 -24.49 -3.16
CA ALA A 10 -16.32 -24.36 -3.47
C ALA A 10 -16.06 -23.35 -4.60
N GLY A 11 -16.85 -23.42 -5.68
CA GLY A 11 -16.79 -22.45 -6.76
C GLY A 11 -17.18 -21.04 -6.30
N LEU A 12 -18.21 -20.92 -5.44
CA LEU A 12 -18.63 -19.64 -4.89
C LEU A 12 -17.57 -19.04 -3.95
N ARG A 13 -16.90 -19.84 -3.12
CA ARG A 13 -15.77 -19.37 -2.30
C ARG A 13 -14.64 -18.83 -3.18
N LYS A 14 -14.26 -19.57 -4.23
CA LYS A 14 -13.22 -19.13 -5.17
C LYS A 14 -13.57 -17.80 -5.83
N ALA A 15 -14.82 -17.66 -6.30
CA ALA A 15 -15.29 -16.41 -6.88
C ALA A 15 -15.35 -15.27 -5.85
N GLY A 16 -15.76 -15.54 -4.63
CA GLY A 16 -15.78 -14.57 -3.53
C GLY A 16 -14.39 -14.07 -3.16
N ILE A 17 -13.39 -14.95 -3.08
CA ILE A 17 -12.00 -14.58 -2.83
C ILE A 17 -11.46 -13.70 -3.97
N ALA A 18 -11.75 -14.04 -5.22
CA ALA A 18 -11.37 -13.21 -6.35
C ALA A 18 -11.99 -11.82 -6.29
N GLU A 19 -13.25 -11.72 -5.90
CA GLU A 19 -13.95 -10.43 -5.72
C GLU A 19 -13.36 -9.63 -4.54
N ALA A 20 -13.06 -10.25 -3.40
CA ALA A 20 -12.39 -9.59 -2.27
C ALA A 20 -11.04 -9.00 -2.70
N ASN A 21 -10.23 -9.77 -3.43
CA ASN A 21 -8.95 -9.30 -3.95
C ASN A 21 -9.12 -8.14 -4.94
N ARG A 22 -10.15 -8.18 -5.78
CA ARG A 22 -10.49 -7.11 -6.73
C ARG A 22 -10.88 -5.82 -5.99
N LEU A 23 -11.71 -5.90 -4.97
CA LEU A 23 -12.16 -4.75 -4.16
C LEU A 23 -10.96 -4.08 -3.46
N VAL A 24 -10.13 -4.86 -2.78
CA VAL A 24 -8.92 -4.36 -2.11
C VAL A 24 -7.93 -3.77 -3.12
N GLY A 25 -7.74 -4.45 -4.25
CA GLY A 25 -6.88 -3.99 -5.34
C GLY A 25 -7.31 -2.64 -5.92
N ALA A 26 -8.62 -2.41 -6.07
CA ALA A 26 -9.17 -1.15 -6.55
C ALA A 26 -8.85 0.02 -5.60
N VAL A 27 -8.99 -0.17 -4.28
CA VAL A 27 -8.61 0.85 -3.29
C VAL A 27 -7.09 1.09 -3.33
N ARG A 28 -6.29 0.03 -3.38
CA ARG A 28 -4.82 0.15 -3.47
C ARG A 28 -4.40 0.92 -4.72
N ALA A 29 -5.02 0.68 -5.86
CA ALA A 29 -4.73 1.36 -7.12
C ALA A 29 -5.10 2.86 -7.08
N SER A 30 -5.98 3.30 -6.19
CA SER A 30 -6.40 4.70 -6.10
C SER A 30 -5.31 5.63 -5.54
N PHE A 31 -4.31 5.09 -4.82
CA PHE A 31 -3.21 5.87 -4.25
C PHE A 31 -1.81 5.40 -4.67
N VAL A 32 -1.74 4.50 -5.64
CA VAL A 32 -0.48 4.10 -6.27
C VAL A 32 -0.51 4.51 -7.73
N THR A 33 0.45 5.32 -8.15
CA THR A 33 0.62 5.61 -9.58
C THR A 33 1.09 4.34 -10.28
N VAL A 34 0.22 3.77 -11.12
CA VAL A 34 0.51 2.53 -11.85
C VAL A 34 1.36 2.85 -13.08
N ILE A 35 2.65 3.07 -12.86
CA ILE A 35 3.66 3.15 -13.92
C ILE A 35 4.58 1.94 -13.75
N PRO A 36 4.92 1.18 -14.79
CA PRO A 36 5.83 0.05 -14.67
C PRO A 36 7.12 0.42 -13.94
N ALA A 37 7.51 -0.37 -12.93
CA ALA A 37 8.67 -0.19 -12.07
C ALA A 37 8.64 1.05 -11.15
N GLN A 38 7.57 1.82 -11.09
CA GLN A 38 7.46 2.99 -10.22
C GLN A 38 7.46 2.61 -8.72
N ASP A 39 6.92 1.46 -8.38
CA ASP A 39 6.93 0.90 -7.03
C ASP A 39 8.37 0.65 -6.53
N MET A 40 9.28 0.17 -7.40
CA MET A 40 10.70 0.03 -7.07
C MET A 40 11.34 1.39 -6.79
N VAL A 41 11.03 2.40 -7.59
CA VAL A 41 11.53 3.77 -7.40
C VAL A 41 11.05 4.33 -6.05
N TYR A 42 9.80 4.11 -5.67
CA TYR A 42 9.29 4.55 -4.37
C TYR A 42 9.98 3.86 -3.18
N LEU A 43 10.29 2.57 -3.31
CA LEU A 43 11.01 1.84 -2.26
C LEU A 43 12.45 2.36 -2.10
N GLU A 44 13.15 2.60 -3.21
CA GLU A 44 14.50 3.16 -3.20
C GLU A 44 14.52 4.58 -2.62
N LYS A 45 13.63 5.46 -3.06
CA LYS A 45 13.47 6.81 -2.51
C LYS A 45 13.22 6.79 -1.00
N ALA A 46 12.32 5.95 -0.53
CA ALA A 46 12.02 5.84 0.90
C ALA A 46 13.20 5.27 1.70
N GLY A 47 13.94 4.32 1.13
CA GLY A 47 15.16 3.76 1.72
C GLY A 47 16.26 4.80 1.84
N GLU A 48 16.52 5.54 0.76
CA GLU A 48 17.52 6.61 0.71
C GLU A 48 17.18 7.73 1.68
N ALA A 49 15.93 8.18 1.71
CA ALA A 49 15.48 9.24 2.61
C ALA A 49 15.65 8.86 4.10
N ARG A 50 15.40 7.59 4.45
CA ARG A 50 15.67 7.13 5.83
C ARG A 50 17.15 7.18 6.18
N ARG A 51 18.03 6.75 5.28
CA ARG A 51 19.48 6.85 5.48
C ARG A 51 19.93 8.30 5.59
N PHE A 52 19.35 9.19 4.76
CA PHE A 52 19.63 10.62 4.79
C PHE A 52 19.28 11.25 6.14
N LEU A 53 18.08 10.99 6.67
CA LEU A 53 17.63 11.53 7.95
C LEU A 53 18.35 10.90 9.15
N VAL A 54 18.93 9.72 9.00
CA VAL A 54 19.83 9.13 10.02
C VAL A 54 21.19 9.82 10.00
N ALA A 55 21.71 10.12 8.81
CA ALA A 55 22.98 10.83 8.67
C ALA A 55 22.87 12.30 9.08
N TYR A 56 21.73 12.94 8.78
CA TYR A 56 21.46 14.36 9.03
C TYR A 56 20.13 14.52 9.76
N PRO A 57 20.09 14.32 11.09
CA PRO A 57 18.86 14.35 11.88
C PRO A 57 18.10 15.68 11.86
N THR A 58 18.81 16.79 11.68
CA THR A 58 18.22 18.13 11.56
C THR A 58 18.68 18.83 10.28
N PRO A 59 17.95 19.85 9.82
CA PRO A 59 18.37 20.64 8.65
C PRO A 59 19.76 21.27 8.80
N ALA A 60 20.17 21.59 10.03
CA ALA A 60 21.48 22.20 10.33
C ALA A 60 22.65 21.21 10.19
N ASP A 61 22.38 19.91 10.25
CA ASP A 61 23.40 18.86 10.11
C ASP A 61 23.76 18.60 8.65
N VAL A 62 22.96 19.09 7.70
CA VAL A 62 23.18 18.85 6.26
C VAL A 62 24.36 19.68 5.79
N PRO A 63 25.44 19.05 5.26
CA PRO A 63 26.60 19.78 4.76
C PRO A 63 26.26 20.58 3.49
N ALA A 64 27.11 21.55 3.15
CA ALA A 64 26.95 22.34 1.92
C ALA A 64 27.00 21.48 0.65
N GLU A 65 27.80 20.41 0.67
CA GLU A 65 27.87 19.40 -0.40
C GLU A 65 27.47 18.05 0.16
N VAL A 66 26.40 17.50 -0.38
CA VAL A 66 25.87 16.17 -0.05
C VAL A 66 26.34 15.19 -1.12
N ASP A 67 26.78 14.01 -0.71
CA ASP A 67 27.27 12.97 -1.62
C ASP A 67 26.14 12.46 -2.55
N ALA A 68 26.40 12.53 -3.85
CA ALA A 68 25.50 12.08 -4.92
C ALA A 68 25.92 10.71 -5.51
N ASP A 69 26.84 9.99 -4.87
CA ASP A 69 27.27 8.66 -5.32
C ASP A 69 26.06 7.75 -5.50
N PRO A 70 25.91 7.07 -6.65
CA PRO A 70 24.71 6.27 -6.95
C PRO A 70 24.56 5.02 -6.07
N VAL A 71 25.61 4.62 -5.34
CA VAL A 71 25.62 3.43 -4.48
C VAL A 71 25.48 3.78 -3.01
N LEU A 72 26.27 4.75 -2.53
CA LEU A 72 26.39 5.09 -1.11
C LEU A 72 25.81 6.47 -0.76
N GLY A 73 25.66 7.35 -1.74
CA GLY A 73 25.14 8.70 -1.57
C GLY A 73 23.59 8.78 -1.61
N PHE A 74 23.11 9.95 -1.97
CA PHE A 74 21.70 10.33 -1.91
C PHE A 74 21.17 10.91 -3.23
N PRO A 75 21.31 10.19 -4.37
CA PRO A 75 20.99 10.71 -5.69
C PRO A 75 19.49 11.03 -5.86
N PHE A 76 18.57 10.25 -5.30
CA PHE A 76 17.14 10.52 -5.39
C PHE A 76 16.72 11.76 -4.60
N VAL A 77 17.22 11.92 -3.38
CA VAL A 77 16.94 13.09 -2.55
C VAL A 77 17.45 14.35 -3.24
N LEU A 78 18.68 14.32 -3.77
CA LEU A 78 19.29 15.47 -4.41
C LEU A 78 18.63 15.85 -5.74
N ALA A 79 18.20 14.86 -6.53
CA ALA A 79 17.55 15.09 -7.83
C ALA A 79 16.23 15.85 -7.70
N GLU A 80 15.59 15.84 -6.55
CA GLU A 80 14.27 16.45 -6.34
C GLU A 80 14.30 17.75 -5.50
N VAL A 81 15.50 18.22 -5.13
CA VAL A 81 15.63 19.55 -4.51
C VAL A 81 15.17 20.63 -5.47
N GLY A 82 14.30 21.50 -5.00
CA GLY A 82 13.65 22.54 -5.81
C GLY A 82 12.48 22.06 -6.67
N ILE A 83 12.19 20.74 -6.67
CA ILE A 83 11.02 20.12 -7.35
C ILE A 83 10.01 19.69 -6.32
N THR A 84 10.36 18.73 -5.48
CA THR A 84 9.48 18.19 -4.42
C THR A 84 9.48 19.09 -3.18
N ALA A 85 10.65 19.61 -2.79
CA ALA A 85 10.80 20.55 -1.68
C ALA A 85 12.06 21.43 -1.88
N PRO A 86 12.16 22.56 -1.18
CA PRO A 86 13.28 23.50 -1.35
C PRO A 86 14.65 22.94 -0.97
N THR A 87 14.72 22.05 0.02
CA THR A 87 15.98 21.50 0.55
C THR A 87 16.01 19.97 0.52
N ALA A 88 17.20 19.40 0.51
CA ALA A 88 17.40 17.95 0.57
C ALA A 88 16.77 17.32 1.83
N TRP A 89 16.85 18.02 2.97
CA TRP A 89 16.27 17.54 4.20
C TRP A 89 14.73 17.47 4.11
N GLU A 90 14.10 18.51 3.57
CA GLU A 90 12.64 18.54 3.37
C GLU A 90 12.19 17.50 2.34
N VAL A 91 12.96 17.28 1.25
CA VAL A 91 12.69 16.19 0.29
C VAL A 91 12.69 14.84 1.00
N ALA A 92 13.69 14.58 1.84
CA ALA A 92 13.78 13.33 2.60
C ALA A 92 12.59 13.17 3.57
N VAL A 93 12.16 14.24 4.23
CA VAL A 93 10.97 14.25 5.11
C VAL A 93 9.71 13.92 4.31
N VAL A 94 9.51 14.52 3.14
CA VAL A 94 8.36 14.23 2.27
C VAL A 94 8.33 12.75 1.89
N TYR A 95 9.46 12.16 1.50
CA TYR A 95 9.53 10.74 1.15
C TYR A 95 9.20 9.81 2.32
N VAL A 96 9.78 10.08 3.50
CA VAL A 96 9.54 9.23 4.68
C VAL A 96 8.09 9.36 5.14
N THR A 97 7.52 10.56 5.11
CA THR A 97 6.11 10.79 5.48
C THR A 97 5.16 10.09 4.52
N GLY A 98 5.38 10.23 3.21
CA GLY A 98 4.60 9.52 2.20
C GLY A 98 4.69 8.00 2.34
N ALA A 99 5.90 7.48 2.57
CA ALA A 99 6.10 6.05 2.80
C ALA A 99 5.40 5.55 4.08
N ALA A 100 5.37 6.34 5.14
CA ALA A 100 4.67 5.99 6.38
C ALA A 100 3.16 5.92 6.16
N THR A 101 2.58 6.90 5.47
CA THR A 101 1.16 6.93 5.12
C THR A 101 0.78 5.73 4.24
N PHE A 102 1.58 5.46 3.20
CA PHE A 102 1.39 4.30 2.33
C PHE A 102 1.44 2.97 3.11
N ARG A 103 2.40 2.81 4.03
CA ARG A 103 2.52 1.60 4.85
C ARG A 103 1.34 1.42 5.78
N ALA A 104 0.83 2.49 6.39
CA ALA A 104 -0.35 2.42 7.26
C ALA A 104 -1.60 2.00 6.48
N ALA A 105 -1.86 2.61 5.33
CA ALA A 105 -2.96 2.23 4.44
C ALA A 105 -2.80 0.79 3.93
N GLY A 106 -1.60 0.41 3.49
CA GLY A 106 -1.29 -0.93 3.01
C GLY A 106 -1.52 -2.02 4.06
N ALA A 107 -1.10 -1.78 5.30
CA ALA A 107 -1.33 -2.71 6.41
C ALA A 107 -2.83 -2.86 6.73
N ALA A 108 -3.59 -1.75 6.74
CA ALA A 108 -5.03 -1.79 6.94
C ALA A 108 -5.75 -2.57 5.83
N LEU A 109 -5.38 -2.33 4.57
CA LEU A 109 -5.94 -3.04 3.41
C LEU A 109 -5.63 -4.54 3.46
N GLU A 110 -4.42 -4.92 3.87
CA GLU A 110 -4.03 -6.33 3.98
C GLU A 110 -4.80 -7.03 5.12
N THR A 111 -5.05 -6.35 6.23
CA THR A 111 -5.90 -6.85 7.32
C THR A 111 -7.33 -7.12 6.82
N VAL A 112 -7.93 -6.19 6.08
CA VAL A 112 -9.26 -6.38 5.48
C VAL A 112 -9.26 -7.55 4.51
N ARG A 113 -8.26 -7.63 3.62
CA ARG A 113 -8.14 -8.72 2.64
C ARG A 113 -8.07 -10.09 3.31
N LEU A 114 -7.12 -10.27 4.24
CA LEU A 114 -6.92 -11.57 4.91
C LEU A 114 -8.13 -11.96 5.75
N GLY A 115 -8.73 -11.03 6.48
CA GLY A 115 -9.94 -11.29 7.27
C GLY A 115 -11.12 -11.70 6.39
N THR A 116 -11.30 -11.05 5.23
CA THR A 116 -12.36 -11.40 4.27
C THR A 116 -12.12 -12.77 3.66
N VAL A 117 -10.89 -13.07 3.23
CA VAL A 117 -10.53 -14.38 2.67
C VAL A 117 -10.80 -15.49 3.70
N ALA A 118 -10.35 -15.32 4.94
CA ALA A 118 -10.59 -16.29 6.00
C ALA A 118 -12.09 -16.53 6.26
N ALA A 119 -12.89 -15.46 6.28
CA ALA A 119 -14.34 -15.58 6.44
C ALA A 119 -15.01 -16.34 5.29
N ILE A 120 -14.55 -16.11 4.04
CA ILE A 120 -15.08 -16.81 2.85
C ILE A 120 -14.65 -18.28 2.85
N GLU A 121 -13.44 -18.60 3.26
CA GLU A 121 -12.91 -19.98 3.29
C GLU A 121 -13.73 -20.91 4.21
N VAL A 122 -14.27 -20.36 5.30
CA VAL A 122 -15.09 -21.12 6.24
C VAL A 122 -16.60 -20.98 5.99
N ALA A 123 -17.04 -20.13 5.04
CA ALA A 123 -18.43 -19.90 4.74
C ALA A 123 -19.11 -21.15 4.16
N GLU A 124 -20.18 -21.64 4.77
CA GLU A 124 -20.91 -22.84 4.34
C GLU A 124 -22.10 -22.52 3.45
N THR A 125 -22.47 -21.25 3.32
CA THR A 125 -23.63 -20.79 2.55
C THR A 125 -23.27 -19.61 1.64
N PRO A 126 -23.98 -19.45 0.51
CA PRO A 126 -23.81 -18.25 -0.33
C PRO A 126 -24.05 -16.96 0.45
N ALA A 127 -25.03 -16.92 1.32
CA ALA A 127 -25.35 -15.76 2.14
C ALA A 127 -24.19 -15.36 3.08
N ALA A 128 -23.44 -16.34 3.60
CA ALA A 128 -22.25 -16.07 4.42
C ALA A 128 -21.11 -15.46 3.58
N ILE A 129 -20.95 -15.90 2.33
CA ILE A 129 -19.98 -15.33 1.38
C ILE A 129 -20.36 -13.88 1.05
N ASP A 130 -21.64 -13.64 0.74
CA ASP A 130 -22.15 -12.28 0.45
C ASP A 130 -21.97 -11.35 1.66
N ALA A 131 -22.23 -11.84 2.87
CA ALA A 131 -22.01 -11.09 4.11
C ALA A 131 -20.54 -10.74 4.33
N ALA A 132 -19.61 -11.66 4.04
CA ALA A 132 -18.17 -11.38 4.13
C ALA A 132 -17.72 -10.31 3.12
N LEU A 133 -18.24 -10.35 1.89
CA LEU A 133 -17.96 -9.31 0.87
C LEU A 133 -18.57 -7.96 1.24
N ALA A 134 -19.78 -7.92 1.79
CA ALA A 134 -20.39 -6.69 2.27
C ALA A 134 -19.59 -6.07 3.42
N SER A 135 -19.11 -6.89 4.37
CA SER A 135 -18.22 -6.46 5.45
C SER A 135 -16.88 -5.95 4.92
N CYS A 136 -16.33 -6.59 3.90
CA CYS A 136 -15.12 -6.12 3.21
C CYS A 136 -15.33 -4.71 2.65
N ALA A 137 -16.38 -4.48 1.88
CA ALA A 137 -16.68 -3.19 1.29
C ALA A 137 -16.85 -2.08 2.35
N ALA A 138 -17.57 -2.39 3.45
CA ALA A 138 -17.75 -1.46 4.57
C ALA A 138 -16.41 -1.13 5.25
N SER A 139 -15.55 -2.12 5.47
CA SER A 139 -14.22 -1.93 6.07
C SER A 139 -13.28 -1.12 5.17
N LEU A 140 -13.34 -1.34 3.86
CA LEU A 140 -12.54 -0.59 2.88
C LEU A 140 -12.90 0.90 2.87
N ALA A 141 -14.17 1.26 3.08
CA ALA A 141 -14.63 2.64 3.17
C ALA A 141 -14.03 3.40 4.37
N LEU A 142 -13.53 2.68 5.37
CA LEU A 142 -12.93 3.25 6.59
C LEU A 142 -11.39 3.33 6.52
N VAL A 143 -10.77 2.75 5.50
CA VAL A 143 -9.31 2.83 5.35
C VAL A 143 -8.93 4.25 4.94
N PRO A 144 -8.06 4.93 5.71
CA PRO A 144 -7.57 6.25 5.31
C PRO A 144 -6.72 6.11 4.05
N VAL A 145 -7.17 6.73 2.98
CA VAL A 145 -6.43 6.82 1.71
C VAL A 145 -5.54 8.04 1.77
N PRO A 146 -4.25 7.95 1.37
CA PRO A 146 -3.31 9.08 1.36
C PRO A 146 -3.75 10.23 0.46
#